data_2adbe0c33c4dd25b3b26f9b0e5c28de2
#
_entry.id   2adbe0c33c4dd25b3b26f9b0e5c28de2
#
_cell.length_a   1.000
_cell.length_b   1.000
_cell.length_c   1.000
_cell.angle_alpha   90.00
_cell.angle_beta   90.00
_cell.angle_gamma   90.00
#
_symmetry.space_group_name_H-M   'P 1'
#
loop_
_entity.id
_entity.type
_entity.pdbx_description
1 polymer ?
#
loop_
_entity_poly.entity_id
_entity_poly.type
_entity_poly.pdbx_seq_one_letter_code
_entity_poly.pdbx_strand_id
1 'polypeptide(L)'
;MEYGPCGGVEFDGSCEVSEHRCVFVDAATVRWRGDAPGGGGRAGDGRADDGGAGGVIGARGGGGAGGGVGLSAGGVAMRELLAERQIVVADFPARALDVASLEECAGVLAGRVDAVLAGDSGAERVQFSPTYRAALIQNLGLAVWSGLNCRDRNRVAIEGELAGLASVVVAGVHCVTGDHTLTGGRPDARPVFDLDSTRVAALARAAGHLVSVGESPATPPVAERAARLVEKARAGAEIAFVNHAGGVLPVARFIAEVRRLEEEAGLREAGAGVGVSAAGVGLRYIACVPVVIDRGSAELLKTFTTLVLPDGYLDRILGARDVYAEGIAAAIELSQGLLAVEGMVGVNLSGGPERGREVFFAEALASISDGLGLRSSRAGTPD
;
A
#
# COMPACT_ATOMS: atom_id res chain seq x y z
N MET A 1 -14.99 -7.32 -9.75
CA MET A 1 -14.00 -7.82 -8.76
C MET A 1 -13.78 -9.32 -9.00
N GLU A 2 -12.84 -9.65 -9.84
CA GLU A 2 -12.60 -11.04 -10.29
C GLU A 2 -11.69 -11.82 -9.31
N TYR A 3 -10.76 -11.11 -8.66
CA TYR A 3 -9.69 -11.73 -7.88
C TYR A 3 -9.92 -11.72 -6.36
N GLY A 4 -11.03 -11.22 -5.90
CA GLY A 4 -11.35 -11.25 -4.48
C GLY A 4 -12.29 -10.14 -4.02
N PRO A 5 -12.58 -10.08 -2.73
CA PRO A 5 -13.44 -9.08 -2.13
C PRO A 5 -12.86 -7.66 -2.24
N CYS A 6 -13.75 -6.68 -2.13
CA CYS A 6 -13.39 -5.25 -2.17
C CYS A 6 -12.53 -4.78 -0.97
N GLY A 7 -12.38 -5.56 0.07
CA GLY A 7 -11.75 -5.17 1.32
C GLY A 7 -12.74 -5.14 2.48
N GLY A 8 -14.04 -5.01 2.16
CA GLY A 8 -15.13 -4.95 3.12
C GLY A 8 -15.73 -6.30 3.49
N VAL A 9 -14.91 -7.25 3.94
CA VAL A 9 -15.35 -8.56 4.45
C VAL A 9 -15.10 -8.60 5.94
N GLU A 10 -16.16 -8.83 6.71
CA GLU A 10 -16.09 -8.99 8.16
C GLU A 10 -15.47 -10.34 8.55
N PHE A 11 -15.06 -10.50 9.81
CA PHE A 11 -14.45 -11.74 10.30
C PHE A 11 -15.35 -12.98 10.17
N ASP A 12 -16.66 -12.83 10.21
CA ASP A 12 -17.63 -13.90 10.01
C ASP A 12 -17.88 -14.22 8.53
N GLY A 13 -17.26 -13.47 7.63
CA GLY A 13 -17.41 -13.61 6.18
C GLY A 13 -18.60 -12.85 5.59
N SER A 14 -19.32 -12.04 6.37
CA SER A 14 -20.35 -11.15 5.86
C SER A 14 -19.77 -9.95 5.11
N CYS A 15 -20.60 -9.30 4.31
CA CYS A 15 -20.22 -8.06 3.62
C CYS A 15 -20.36 -6.86 4.57
N GLU A 16 -19.43 -5.91 4.56
CA GLU A 16 -19.46 -4.69 5.38
C GLU A 16 -20.74 -3.82 5.19
N VAL A 17 -21.45 -4.02 4.08
CA VAL A 17 -22.62 -3.19 3.71
C VAL A 17 -23.91 -4.00 3.55
N SER A 18 -23.90 -5.30 3.83
CA SER A 18 -25.09 -6.14 3.73
C SER A 18 -24.98 -7.37 4.62
N GLU A 19 -26.12 -7.94 4.99
CA GLU A 19 -26.19 -9.18 5.78
C GLU A 19 -25.79 -10.44 4.98
N HIS A 20 -25.49 -10.30 3.69
CA HIS A 20 -25.13 -11.43 2.85
C HIS A 20 -23.65 -11.81 3.04
N ARG A 21 -23.40 -13.12 3.03
CA ARG A 21 -22.04 -13.65 2.96
C ARG A 21 -21.35 -13.16 1.70
N CYS A 22 -20.11 -12.71 1.82
CA CYS A 22 -19.33 -12.28 0.67
C CYS A 22 -19.09 -13.46 -0.30
N VAL A 23 -19.45 -13.27 -1.56
CA VAL A 23 -19.33 -14.32 -2.60
C VAL A 23 -17.89 -14.79 -2.84
N PHE A 24 -16.90 -14.01 -2.42
CA PHE A 24 -15.50 -14.36 -2.59
C PHE A 24 -14.89 -15.11 -1.40
N VAL A 25 -15.63 -15.33 -0.31
CA VAL A 25 -15.10 -16.05 0.86
C VAL A 25 -14.82 -17.51 0.54
N ASP A 26 -15.73 -18.13 -0.21
CA ASP A 26 -15.64 -19.54 -0.58
C ASP A 26 -15.13 -19.74 -2.02
N ALA A 27 -14.75 -18.65 -2.72
CA ALA A 27 -14.25 -18.73 -4.08
C ALA A 27 -12.73 -19.00 -4.11
N ALA A 28 -12.33 -19.97 -4.89
CA ALA A 28 -10.91 -20.23 -5.17
C ALA A 28 -10.25 -18.98 -5.80
N THR A 29 -8.97 -18.80 -5.53
CA THR A 29 -8.18 -17.71 -6.13
C THR A 29 -8.14 -17.86 -7.63
N VAL A 30 -8.57 -16.82 -8.34
CA VAL A 30 -8.53 -16.76 -9.81
C VAL A 30 -7.10 -16.42 -10.24
N ARG A 31 -6.55 -17.23 -11.15
CA ARG A 31 -5.21 -16.99 -11.67
C ARG A 31 -5.19 -15.81 -12.64
N TRP A 32 -4.24 -14.90 -12.48
CA TRP A 32 -4.00 -13.82 -13.43
C TRP A 32 -3.65 -14.37 -14.82
N ARG A 33 -4.38 -13.93 -15.87
CA ARG A 33 -4.21 -14.38 -17.26
C ARG A 33 -3.64 -13.31 -18.19
N GLY A 34 -3.33 -12.11 -17.66
CA GLY A 34 -2.69 -11.04 -18.41
C GLY A 34 -1.20 -11.31 -18.63
N ASP A 35 -0.53 -10.46 -19.40
CA ASP A 35 0.91 -10.55 -19.65
C ASP A 35 1.69 -10.41 -18.37
N ALA A 36 2.56 -11.38 -18.07
CA ALA A 36 3.48 -11.29 -16.96
C ALA A 36 4.55 -10.21 -17.28
N PRO A 37 4.94 -9.36 -16.29
CA PRO A 37 6.02 -8.40 -16.50
C PRO A 37 7.31 -9.15 -16.86
N GLY A 38 7.83 -8.95 -18.08
CA GLY A 38 9.11 -9.50 -18.52
C GLY A 38 9.07 -10.78 -19.37
N GLY A 39 7.90 -11.36 -19.61
CA GLY A 39 7.76 -12.49 -20.51
C GLY A 39 7.63 -12.05 -21.97
N GLY A 40 8.69 -12.13 -22.77
CA GLY A 40 8.61 -12.10 -24.22
C GLY A 40 7.79 -13.30 -24.72
N GLY A 41 6.45 -13.18 -24.71
CA GLY A 41 5.54 -14.24 -25.07
C GLY A 41 5.53 -14.48 -26.57
N ARG A 42 5.82 -15.70 -26.98
CA ARG A 42 5.42 -16.22 -28.29
C ARG A 42 3.89 -16.22 -28.38
N ALA A 43 3.37 -15.58 -29.41
CA ALA A 43 1.97 -15.66 -29.79
C ALA A 43 1.59 -17.12 -29.99
N GLY A 44 0.68 -17.64 -29.19
CA GLY A 44 0.04 -18.95 -29.35
C GLY A 44 -1.47 -18.74 -29.41
N ASP A 45 -2.07 -19.19 -30.52
CA ASP A 45 -3.48 -19.15 -30.88
C ASP A 45 -4.44 -19.47 -29.72
N GLY A 46 -5.37 -18.58 -29.47
CA GLY A 46 -6.48 -18.86 -28.57
C GLY A 46 -7.45 -17.68 -28.56
N ARG A 47 -8.45 -17.75 -29.44
CA ARG A 47 -9.59 -16.82 -29.46
C ARG A 47 -10.22 -16.73 -28.09
N ALA A 48 -10.18 -15.54 -27.49
CA ALA A 48 -11.17 -15.05 -26.55
C ALA A 48 -11.35 -13.55 -26.83
N ASP A 49 -12.56 -13.16 -27.14
CA ASP A 49 -12.99 -11.78 -27.26
C ASP A 49 -12.75 -11.03 -25.95
N ASP A 50 -11.66 -10.31 -25.88
CA ASP A 50 -11.47 -9.22 -24.92
C ASP A 50 -10.92 -8.03 -25.68
N GLY A 51 -11.73 -6.98 -25.71
CA GLY A 51 -11.51 -5.76 -26.46
C GLY A 51 -10.09 -5.23 -26.33
N GLY A 52 -9.50 -5.05 -27.49
CA GLY A 52 -8.11 -4.72 -27.72
C GLY A 52 -7.55 -3.67 -26.79
N ALA A 53 -6.35 -3.94 -26.29
CA ALA A 53 -5.47 -2.98 -25.69
C ALA A 53 -5.15 -1.87 -26.71
N GLY A 54 -6.01 -0.84 -26.72
CA GLY A 54 -5.76 0.42 -27.43
C GLY A 54 -4.59 1.12 -26.77
N GLY A 55 -3.65 1.54 -27.61
CA GLY A 55 -2.38 2.14 -27.35
C GLY A 55 -2.19 2.86 -26.03
N VAL A 56 -1.24 2.39 -25.24
CA VAL A 56 -0.67 3.09 -24.09
C VAL A 56 -0.15 4.46 -24.56
N ILE A 57 -0.64 5.53 -23.95
CA ILE A 57 -0.11 6.89 -24.15
C ILE A 57 1.32 6.91 -23.60
N GLY A 58 2.31 6.67 -24.47
CA GLY A 58 3.71 6.84 -24.13
C GLY A 58 4.02 8.31 -23.89
N ALA A 59 4.48 8.64 -22.70
CA ALA A 59 5.21 9.88 -22.49
C ALA A 59 6.40 9.88 -23.47
N ARG A 60 6.47 10.84 -24.40
CA ARG A 60 7.53 10.96 -25.43
C ARG A 60 8.84 11.32 -24.76
N GLY A 61 9.62 10.33 -24.41
CA GLY A 61 11.06 10.38 -24.23
C GLY A 61 11.68 9.49 -25.31
N GLY A 62 12.51 10.07 -26.17
CA GLY A 62 12.96 9.58 -27.46
C GLY A 62 13.39 8.13 -27.59
N GLY A 63 12.94 7.51 -28.65
CA GLY A 63 13.69 6.63 -29.55
C GLY A 63 13.94 5.20 -29.09
N GLY A 64 13.25 4.21 -29.67
CA GLY A 64 13.67 2.83 -29.71
C GLY A 64 12.52 1.84 -29.68
N ALA A 65 12.32 1.12 -30.75
CA ALA A 65 11.30 0.06 -30.90
C ALA A 65 11.54 -1.10 -29.93
N GLY A 66 10.49 -1.52 -29.20
CA GLY A 66 10.42 -2.85 -28.57
C GLY A 66 10.75 -2.96 -27.09
N GLY A 67 10.92 -1.85 -26.34
CA GLY A 67 11.21 -1.88 -24.90
C GLY A 67 9.95 -1.56 -24.09
N GLY A 68 9.62 -2.37 -23.07
CA GLY A 68 8.63 -2.02 -22.05
C GLY A 68 8.96 -0.65 -21.41
N VAL A 69 7.94 0.09 -20.99
CA VAL A 69 8.11 1.39 -20.32
C VAL A 69 8.96 1.18 -19.05
N GLY A 70 10.12 1.87 -18.97
CA GLY A 70 10.96 1.86 -17.78
C GLY A 70 10.25 2.50 -16.58
N LEU A 71 10.76 2.27 -15.37
CA LEU A 71 10.23 2.93 -14.18
C LEU A 71 10.37 4.46 -14.26
N SER A 72 9.41 5.18 -13.68
CA SER A 72 9.53 6.61 -13.42
C SER A 72 10.74 6.91 -12.54
N ALA A 73 11.30 8.12 -12.65
CA ALA A 73 12.46 8.53 -11.84
C ALA A 73 12.21 8.37 -10.33
N GLY A 74 11.00 8.72 -9.83
CA GLY A 74 10.63 8.52 -8.43
C GLY A 74 10.59 7.04 -8.05
N GLY A 75 10.06 6.18 -8.94
CA GLY A 75 10.05 4.74 -8.73
C GLY A 75 11.45 4.13 -8.73
N VAL A 76 12.37 4.63 -9.58
CA VAL A 76 13.78 4.22 -9.58
C VAL A 76 14.42 4.58 -8.25
N ALA A 77 14.33 5.85 -7.83
CA ALA A 77 14.92 6.33 -6.59
C ALA A 77 14.41 5.56 -5.37
N MET A 78 13.10 5.28 -5.31
CA MET A 78 12.54 4.50 -4.21
C MET A 78 13.02 3.04 -4.26
N ARG A 79 13.14 2.43 -5.43
CA ARG A 79 13.66 1.06 -5.56
C ARG A 79 15.12 0.96 -5.11
N GLU A 80 15.95 1.96 -5.45
CA GLU A 80 17.33 2.06 -4.99
C GLU A 80 17.39 2.21 -3.48
N LEU A 81 16.60 3.09 -2.89
CA LEU A 81 16.52 3.26 -1.45
C LEU A 81 16.12 1.96 -0.73
N LEU A 82 15.14 1.24 -1.26
CA LEU A 82 14.71 -0.06 -0.73
C LEU A 82 15.78 -1.16 -0.88
N ALA A 83 16.75 -0.99 -1.77
CA ALA A 83 17.89 -1.90 -1.91
C ALA A 83 19.03 -1.55 -0.93
N GLU A 84 19.15 -0.28 -0.56
CA GLU A 84 20.20 0.19 0.36
C GLU A 84 19.86 -0.09 1.82
N ARG A 85 18.60 0.12 2.22
CA ARG A 85 18.17 0.00 3.63
C ARG A 85 16.68 -0.17 3.78
N GLN A 86 16.25 -0.53 4.99
CA GLN A 86 14.85 -0.49 5.38
C GLN A 86 14.36 0.97 5.51
N ILE A 87 13.08 1.20 5.23
CA ILE A 87 12.46 2.53 5.19
C ILE A 87 11.31 2.68 6.17
N VAL A 88 10.97 3.93 6.48
CA VAL A 88 9.76 4.30 7.20
C VAL A 88 8.82 5.05 6.25
N VAL A 89 7.66 4.49 6.04
CA VAL A 89 6.52 5.13 5.39
C VAL A 89 5.53 5.54 6.49
N ALA A 90 4.78 6.61 6.29
CA ALA A 90 3.74 7.04 7.22
C ALA A 90 2.43 7.30 6.47
N ASP A 91 1.31 6.85 7.01
CA ASP A 91 -0.01 7.29 6.54
C ASP A 91 -0.10 8.81 6.69
N PHE A 92 -0.49 9.49 5.61
CA PHE A 92 -0.49 10.95 5.60
C PHE A 92 -1.71 11.52 6.32
N PRO A 93 -1.55 12.19 7.49
CA PRO A 93 -2.64 12.44 8.41
C PRO A 93 -3.47 13.70 8.11
N ALA A 94 -3.15 14.46 7.06
CA ALA A 94 -3.81 15.72 6.74
C ALA A 94 -5.31 15.54 6.44
N ARG A 95 -6.10 16.55 6.81
CA ARG A 95 -7.53 16.62 6.47
C ARG A 95 -7.75 16.59 4.96
N ALA A 96 -8.79 15.92 4.53
CA ALA A 96 -9.24 15.95 3.14
C ALA A 96 -9.61 17.39 2.72
N LEU A 97 -9.32 17.77 1.49
CA LEU A 97 -9.64 19.07 0.87
C LEU A 97 -9.09 20.31 1.62
N ASP A 98 -8.10 20.15 2.47
CA ASP A 98 -7.52 21.20 3.28
C ASP A 98 -6.02 21.35 3.02
N VAL A 99 -5.66 22.34 2.21
CA VAL A 99 -4.27 22.60 1.80
C VAL A 99 -3.41 23.02 2.99
N ALA A 100 -3.95 23.84 3.91
CA ALA A 100 -3.19 24.29 5.08
C ALA A 100 -2.85 23.11 6.00
N SER A 101 -3.81 22.23 6.29
CA SER A 101 -3.55 21.00 7.04
C SER A 101 -2.51 20.10 6.36
N LEU A 102 -2.56 20.03 5.02
CA LEU A 102 -1.57 19.27 4.24
C LEU A 102 -0.17 19.87 4.39
N GLU A 103 -0.03 21.18 4.27
CA GLU A 103 1.25 21.91 4.41
C GLU A 103 1.83 21.75 5.83
N GLU A 104 1.01 21.91 6.87
CA GLU A 104 1.43 21.75 8.25
C GLU A 104 1.94 20.32 8.54
N CYS A 105 1.15 19.29 8.17
CA CYS A 105 1.55 17.90 8.37
C CYS A 105 2.80 17.53 7.55
N ALA A 106 2.90 18.00 6.31
CA ALA A 106 4.07 17.76 5.47
C ALA A 106 5.32 18.42 6.04
N GLY A 107 5.20 19.65 6.57
CA GLY A 107 6.29 20.35 7.22
C GLY A 107 6.88 19.60 8.43
N VAL A 108 6.03 18.92 9.20
CA VAL A 108 6.46 18.08 10.33
C VAL A 108 7.18 16.80 9.87
N LEU A 109 6.68 16.16 8.80
CA LEU A 109 7.16 14.86 8.33
C LEU A 109 8.38 14.97 7.39
N ALA A 110 8.57 16.12 6.72
CA ALA A 110 9.66 16.33 5.79
C ALA A 110 11.02 16.12 6.46
N GLY A 111 11.86 15.29 5.81
CA GLY A 111 13.16 14.90 6.38
C GLY A 111 13.10 13.91 7.55
N ARG A 112 11.93 13.52 8.04
CA ARG A 112 11.78 12.59 9.18
C ARG A 112 11.21 11.22 8.80
N VAL A 113 10.49 11.11 7.70
CA VAL A 113 10.07 9.85 7.10
C VAL A 113 10.63 9.72 5.68
N ASP A 114 10.69 8.51 5.13
CA ASP A 114 11.23 8.28 3.78
C ASP A 114 10.19 8.54 2.69
N ALA A 115 8.94 8.28 3.00
CA ALA A 115 7.80 8.59 2.15
C ALA A 115 6.53 8.68 2.99
N VAL A 116 5.49 9.26 2.40
CA VAL A 116 4.14 9.20 2.96
C VAL A 116 3.24 8.37 2.05
N LEU A 117 2.36 7.56 2.66
CA LEU A 117 1.27 6.89 1.96
C LEU A 117 0.06 7.84 1.92
N ALA A 118 -0.16 8.43 0.76
CA ALA A 118 -1.28 9.34 0.53
C ALA A 118 -2.47 8.55 -0.07
N GLY A 119 -3.14 7.78 0.78
CA GLY A 119 -4.34 7.00 0.44
C GLY A 119 -5.63 7.77 0.67
N ASP A 120 -6.76 7.14 0.37
CA ASP A 120 -8.06 7.69 0.68
C ASP A 120 -8.35 7.61 2.20
N SER A 121 -9.00 8.62 2.74
CA SER A 121 -9.50 8.58 4.11
C SER A 121 -10.65 7.57 4.24
N GLY A 122 -10.68 6.83 5.34
CA GLY A 122 -11.78 5.91 5.64
C GLY A 122 -13.11 6.63 5.84
N ALA A 123 -13.11 7.80 6.47
CA ALA A 123 -14.31 8.56 6.80
C ALA A 123 -14.75 9.52 5.68
N GLU A 124 -13.83 10.27 5.09
CA GLU A 124 -14.13 11.29 4.09
C GLU A 124 -13.83 10.78 2.67
N ARG A 125 -14.90 10.50 1.91
CA ARG A 125 -14.78 9.94 0.55
C ARG A 125 -14.41 10.96 -0.51
N VAL A 126 -14.69 12.25 -0.27
CA VAL A 126 -14.34 13.33 -1.20
C VAL A 126 -12.98 13.89 -0.83
N GLN A 127 -12.03 13.78 -1.73
CA GLN A 127 -10.65 14.21 -1.54
C GLN A 127 -10.11 14.88 -2.80
N PHE A 128 -8.99 15.57 -2.67
CA PHE A 128 -8.22 15.98 -3.86
C PHE A 128 -7.88 14.75 -4.71
N SER A 129 -7.81 14.92 -6.03
CA SER A 129 -7.37 13.82 -6.89
C SER A 129 -5.97 13.35 -6.48
N PRO A 130 -5.65 12.04 -6.63
CA PRO A 130 -4.35 11.50 -6.27
C PRO A 130 -3.17 12.28 -6.84
N THR A 131 -3.26 12.67 -8.12
CA THR A 131 -2.22 13.44 -8.81
C THR A 131 -2.01 14.82 -8.18
N TYR A 132 -3.09 15.58 -7.93
CA TYR A 132 -2.99 16.92 -7.36
C TYR A 132 -2.47 16.88 -5.93
N ARG A 133 -2.97 15.95 -5.12
CA ARG A 133 -2.51 15.73 -3.75
C ARG A 133 -1.02 15.36 -3.70
N ALA A 134 -0.58 14.45 -4.58
CA ALA A 134 0.83 14.07 -4.66
C ALA A 134 1.72 15.26 -5.02
N ALA A 135 1.32 16.08 -5.99
CA ALA A 135 2.06 17.28 -6.37
C ALA A 135 2.21 18.27 -5.20
N LEU A 136 1.13 18.52 -4.44
CA LEU A 136 1.19 19.40 -3.26
C LEU A 136 2.18 18.88 -2.22
N ILE A 137 2.11 17.59 -1.88
CA ILE A 137 2.98 16.99 -0.87
C ILE A 137 4.45 17.01 -1.32
N GLN A 138 4.73 16.65 -2.56
CA GLN A 138 6.10 16.61 -3.09
C GLN A 138 6.77 17.97 -3.18
N ASN A 139 5.99 19.04 -3.43
CA ASN A 139 6.50 20.41 -3.38
C ASN A 139 7.02 20.81 -2.00
N LEU A 140 6.66 20.06 -0.95
CA LEU A 140 7.11 20.26 0.43
C LEU A 140 8.26 19.31 0.82
N GLY A 141 8.86 18.61 -0.17
CA GLY A 141 10.05 17.79 0.03
C GLY A 141 9.79 16.37 0.49
N LEU A 142 8.54 15.88 0.44
CA LEU A 142 8.19 14.50 0.79
C LEU A 142 8.02 13.62 -0.46
N ALA A 143 8.62 12.43 -0.46
CA ALA A 143 8.28 11.41 -1.43
C ALA A 143 6.87 10.85 -1.16
N VAL A 144 6.10 10.61 -2.23
CA VAL A 144 4.72 10.16 -2.11
C VAL A 144 4.54 8.76 -2.68
N TRP A 145 3.99 7.88 -1.87
CA TRP A 145 3.35 6.65 -2.31
C TRP A 145 1.86 6.93 -2.46
N SER A 146 1.39 7.04 -3.69
CA SER A 146 0.02 7.47 -3.95
C SER A 146 -0.95 6.30 -3.94
N GLY A 147 -1.95 6.35 -3.07
CA GLY A 147 -3.07 5.39 -3.08
C GLY A 147 -4.00 5.64 -4.26
N LEU A 148 -4.38 4.57 -4.95
CA LEU A 148 -5.32 4.62 -6.07
C LEU A 148 -6.35 3.50 -5.92
N ASN A 149 -7.62 3.87 -5.70
CA ASN A 149 -8.75 2.95 -5.54
C ASN A 149 -9.60 2.82 -6.80
N CYS A 150 -10.30 1.69 -6.92
CA CYS A 150 -11.24 1.38 -8.00
C CYS A 150 -12.69 1.73 -7.65
N ARG A 151 -12.98 2.06 -6.39
CA ARG A 151 -14.33 2.29 -5.90
C ARG A 151 -15.07 3.36 -6.70
N ASP A 152 -14.38 4.48 -6.98
CA ASP A 152 -14.97 5.69 -7.57
C ASP A 152 -14.59 5.88 -9.04
N ARG A 153 -13.73 5.01 -9.59
CA ARG A 153 -13.06 5.23 -10.88
C ARG A 153 -13.24 4.03 -11.80
N ASN A 154 -13.67 4.29 -13.02
CA ASN A 154 -13.59 3.32 -14.09
C ASN A 154 -12.18 3.30 -14.69
N ARG A 155 -11.93 2.39 -15.61
CA ARG A 155 -10.64 2.23 -16.28
C ARG A 155 -10.09 3.52 -16.89
N VAL A 156 -10.95 4.34 -17.54
CA VAL A 156 -10.52 5.61 -18.16
C VAL A 156 -9.97 6.57 -17.11
N ALA A 157 -10.68 6.73 -16.00
CA ALA A 157 -10.24 7.59 -14.90
C ALA A 157 -8.95 7.05 -14.24
N ILE A 158 -8.82 5.72 -14.06
CA ILE A 158 -7.62 5.08 -13.52
C ILE A 158 -6.41 5.33 -14.42
N GLU A 159 -6.53 5.10 -15.73
CA GLU A 159 -5.43 5.34 -16.68
C GLU A 159 -5.03 6.82 -16.73
N GLY A 160 -6.00 7.74 -16.64
CA GLY A 160 -5.75 9.17 -16.54
C GLY A 160 -4.97 9.56 -15.27
N GLU A 161 -5.36 9.03 -14.10
CA GLU A 161 -4.63 9.25 -12.85
C GLU A 161 -3.22 8.66 -12.88
N LEU A 162 -3.05 7.46 -13.44
CA LEU A 162 -1.72 6.85 -13.60
C LEU A 162 -0.80 7.71 -14.47
N ALA A 163 -1.29 8.26 -15.58
CA ALA A 163 -0.54 9.20 -16.42
C ALA A 163 -0.18 10.49 -15.64
N GLY A 164 -1.12 11.02 -14.86
CA GLY A 164 -0.91 12.19 -14.00
C GLY A 164 0.16 11.91 -12.93
N LEU A 165 0.06 10.78 -12.23
CA LEU A 165 1.04 10.37 -11.21
C LEU A 165 2.45 10.16 -11.78
N ALA A 166 2.55 9.66 -13.03
CA ALA A 166 3.83 9.57 -13.73
C ALA A 166 4.41 10.96 -14.02
N SER A 167 3.58 11.94 -14.38
CA SER A 167 4.03 13.30 -14.68
C SER A 167 4.56 14.04 -13.45
N VAL A 168 4.02 13.76 -12.26
CA VAL A 168 4.49 14.33 -10.98
C VAL A 168 5.53 13.46 -10.28
N VAL A 169 5.96 12.37 -10.91
CA VAL A 169 7.12 11.56 -10.50
C VAL A 169 6.99 10.96 -9.09
N VAL A 170 5.84 10.36 -8.77
CA VAL A 170 5.62 9.73 -7.45
C VAL A 170 6.59 8.57 -7.18
N ALA A 171 6.91 8.34 -5.91
CA ALA A 171 7.77 7.24 -5.46
C ALA A 171 7.18 5.86 -5.77
N GLY A 172 5.84 5.73 -5.70
CA GLY A 172 5.12 4.51 -6.03
C GLY A 172 3.61 4.72 -6.11
N VAL A 173 2.92 3.72 -6.64
CA VAL A 173 1.46 3.68 -6.67
C VAL A 173 0.99 2.49 -5.85
N HIS A 174 0.15 2.75 -4.85
CA HIS A 174 -0.48 1.75 -4.00
C HIS A 174 -1.89 1.43 -4.52
N CYS A 175 -2.02 0.26 -5.13
CA CYS A 175 -3.25 -0.16 -5.81
C CYS A 175 -4.18 -0.88 -4.84
N VAL A 176 -5.36 -0.34 -4.63
CA VAL A 176 -6.40 -0.94 -3.77
C VAL A 176 -7.73 -1.03 -4.50
N THR A 177 -8.53 -2.03 -4.17
CA THR A 177 -9.90 -2.13 -4.68
C THR A 177 -10.77 -1.03 -4.04
N GLY A 178 -10.57 -0.78 -2.76
CA GLY A 178 -11.29 0.22 -1.95
C GLY A 178 -12.54 -0.35 -1.29
N ASP A 179 -12.92 0.23 -0.15
CA ASP A 179 -14.12 -0.10 0.59
C ASP A 179 -15.36 0.43 -0.13
N HIS A 180 -16.52 -0.15 0.15
CA HIS A 180 -17.76 0.24 -0.50
C HIS A 180 -18.15 1.70 -0.17
N THR A 181 -18.84 2.41 -1.08
CA THR A 181 -19.28 3.80 -0.89
C THR A 181 -20.24 3.98 0.29
N LEU A 182 -20.98 2.93 0.65
CA LEU A 182 -21.90 2.96 1.80
C LEU A 182 -21.18 3.10 3.16
N THR A 183 -19.88 2.79 3.22
CA THR A 183 -19.05 2.93 4.44
C THR A 183 -18.32 4.25 4.47
N GLY A 184 -18.86 5.35 4.69
CA GLY A 184 -18.15 6.63 4.74
C GLY A 184 -19.04 7.83 4.46
N GLY A 185 -18.43 8.98 4.23
CA GLY A 185 -19.09 10.27 4.15
C GLY A 185 -20.01 10.48 2.94
N ARG A 186 -20.07 9.53 1.98
CA ARG A 186 -20.91 9.65 0.78
C ARG A 186 -21.64 8.34 0.46
N PRO A 187 -22.54 7.89 1.34
CA PRO A 187 -23.33 6.67 1.11
C PRO A 187 -24.31 6.81 -0.07
N ASP A 188 -24.59 8.03 -0.51
CA ASP A 188 -25.42 8.36 -1.66
C ASP A 188 -24.69 8.17 -3.01
N ALA A 189 -23.36 8.03 -3.01
CA ALA A 189 -22.60 7.82 -4.24
C ALA A 189 -22.69 6.35 -4.69
N ARG A 190 -22.82 6.13 -5.99
CA ARG A 190 -22.80 4.77 -6.56
C ARG A 190 -21.36 4.29 -6.74
N PRO A 191 -21.00 3.08 -6.30
CA PRO A 191 -19.69 2.51 -6.56
C PRO A 191 -19.54 2.15 -8.04
N VAL A 192 -18.31 2.23 -8.54
CA VAL A 192 -17.96 1.89 -9.92
C VAL A 192 -17.41 0.46 -10.00
N PHE A 193 -16.32 0.17 -9.29
CA PHE A 193 -15.64 -1.14 -9.27
C PHE A 193 -15.53 -1.82 -10.65
N ASP A 194 -15.19 -1.04 -11.69
CA ASP A 194 -14.90 -1.53 -13.03
C ASP A 194 -13.65 -2.46 -13.04
N LEU A 195 -12.71 -2.13 -12.15
CA LEU A 195 -11.49 -2.88 -11.93
C LEU A 195 -11.37 -3.33 -10.46
N ASP A 196 -10.38 -4.16 -10.18
CA ASP A 196 -9.88 -4.49 -8.85
C ASP A 196 -8.40 -4.15 -8.70
N SER A 197 -7.83 -4.30 -7.50
CA SER A 197 -6.43 -3.97 -7.23
C SER A 197 -5.43 -4.74 -8.09
N THR A 198 -5.75 -5.97 -8.51
CA THR A 198 -4.88 -6.78 -9.37
C THR A 198 -4.79 -6.19 -10.77
N ARG A 199 -5.93 -5.79 -11.34
CA ARG A 199 -5.98 -5.15 -12.67
C ARG A 199 -5.37 -3.76 -12.66
N VAL A 200 -5.59 -2.98 -11.57
CA VAL A 200 -4.92 -1.67 -11.43
C VAL A 200 -3.42 -1.82 -11.29
N ALA A 201 -2.93 -2.85 -10.58
CA ALA A 201 -1.50 -3.14 -10.48
C ALA A 201 -0.88 -3.39 -11.87
N ALA A 202 -1.56 -4.13 -12.74
CA ALA A 202 -1.10 -4.37 -14.10
C ALA A 202 -1.04 -3.07 -14.93
N LEU A 203 -2.06 -2.22 -14.84
CA LEU A 203 -2.08 -0.92 -15.52
C LEU A 203 -0.99 0.02 -14.99
N ALA A 204 -0.81 0.08 -13.66
CA ALA A 204 0.22 0.90 -13.04
C ALA A 204 1.63 0.44 -13.43
N ARG A 205 1.86 -0.87 -13.49
CA ARG A 205 3.13 -1.44 -13.99
C ARG A 205 3.37 -1.08 -15.45
N ALA A 206 2.36 -1.22 -16.30
CA ALA A 206 2.44 -0.86 -17.71
C ALA A 206 2.70 0.64 -17.93
N ALA A 207 2.21 1.49 -17.03
CA ALA A 207 2.46 2.93 -17.02
C ALA A 207 3.85 3.32 -16.45
N GLY A 208 4.68 2.36 -16.01
CA GLY A 208 6.04 2.59 -15.51
C GLY A 208 6.12 3.02 -14.05
N HIS A 209 5.15 2.65 -13.22
CA HIS A 209 5.21 2.89 -11.78
C HIS A 209 5.90 1.77 -11.01
N LEU A 210 6.53 2.09 -9.88
CA LEU A 210 6.79 1.14 -8.81
C LEU A 210 5.44 0.82 -8.14
N VAL A 211 5.03 -0.44 -8.22
CA VAL A 211 3.68 -0.85 -7.83
C VAL A 211 3.68 -1.53 -6.48
N SER A 212 2.80 -1.07 -5.59
CA SER A 212 2.47 -1.78 -4.37
C SER A 212 0.99 -2.11 -4.28
N VAL A 213 0.69 -3.11 -3.46
CA VAL A 213 -0.67 -3.57 -3.15
C VAL A 213 -0.84 -3.77 -1.64
N GLY A 214 -2.06 -3.66 -1.15
CA GLY A 214 -2.40 -4.03 0.22
C GLY A 214 -2.78 -5.51 0.32
N GLU A 215 -2.47 -6.13 1.46
CA GLU A 215 -3.00 -7.43 1.84
C GLU A 215 -3.24 -7.52 3.34
N SER A 216 -4.39 -8.10 3.71
CA SER A 216 -4.80 -8.27 5.11
C SER A 216 -4.84 -9.75 5.45
N PRO A 217 -3.80 -10.30 6.08
CA PRO A 217 -3.71 -11.75 6.32
C PRO A 217 -4.84 -12.34 7.14
N ALA A 218 -5.43 -11.55 8.03
CA ALA A 218 -6.53 -11.97 8.91
C ALA A 218 -7.92 -11.90 8.27
N THR A 219 -8.06 -11.25 7.11
CA THR A 219 -9.36 -11.07 6.45
C THR A 219 -9.81 -12.34 5.74
N PRO A 220 -11.07 -12.81 5.90
CA PRO A 220 -11.59 -13.92 5.11
C PRO A 220 -11.55 -13.66 3.59
N PRO A 221 -11.30 -14.69 2.79
CA PRO A 221 -10.94 -16.06 3.14
C PRO A 221 -9.45 -16.20 3.46
N VAL A 222 -9.12 -16.43 4.72
CA VAL A 222 -7.74 -16.45 5.22
C VAL A 222 -6.85 -17.44 4.47
N ALA A 223 -7.36 -18.62 4.13
CA ALA A 223 -6.62 -19.65 3.40
C ALA A 223 -6.20 -19.23 1.98
N GLU A 224 -6.90 -18.27 1.38
CA GLU A 224 -6.64 -17.82 -0.01
C GLU A 224 -5.78 -16.55 -0.07
N ARG A 225 -5.50 -15.89 1.07
CA ARG A 225 -4.83 -14.57 1.08
C ARG A 225 -3.43 -14.60 0.49
N ALA A 226 -2.64 -15.61 0.82
CA ALA A 226 -1.30 -15.75 0.27
C ALA A 226 -1.33 -15.97 -1.26
N ALA A 227 -2.22 -16.85 -1.73
CA ALA A 227 -2.38 -17.10 -3.17
C ALA A 227 -2.87 -15.84 -3.93
N ARG A 228 -3.80 -15.08 -3.35
CA ARG A 228 -4.27 -13.81 -3.93
C ARG A 228 -3.17 -12.76 -4.02
N LEU A 229 -2.29 -12.70 -3.04
CA LEU A 229 -1.13 -11.80 -3.08
C LEU A 229 -0.15 -12.22 -4.19
N VAL A 230 0.07 -13.51 -4.40
CA VAL A 230 0.88 -14.02 -5.52
C VAL A 230 0.28 -13.63 -6.87
N GLU A 231 -1.05 -13.64 -7.02
CA GLU A 231 -1.69 -13.16 -8.27
C GLU A 231 -1.49 -11.66 -8.48
N LYS A 232 -1.48 -10.84 -7.42
CA LYS A 232 -1.11 -9.42 -7.50
C LYS A 232 0.35 -9.23 -7.93
N ALA A 233 1.27 -10.10 -7.45
CA ALA A 233 2.66 -10.11 -7.90
C ALA A 233 2.78 -10.48 -9.39
N ARG A 234 2.02 -11.47 -9.85
CA ARG A 234 1.95 -11.83 -11.31
C ARG A 234 1.46 -10.66 -12.16
N ALA A 235 0.55 -9.84 -11.63
CA ALA A 235 0.05 -8.65 -12.30
C ALA A 235 1.06 -7.48 -12.29
N GLY A 236 2.15 -7.57 -11.52
CA GLY A 236 3.23 -6.57 -11.54
C GLY A 236 3.48 -5.83 -10.24
N ALA A 237 2.83 -6.23 -9.13
CA ALA A 237 3.18 -5.68 -7.81
C ALA A 237 4.58 -6.15 -7.39
N GLU A 238 5.39 -5.22 -6.89
CA GLU A 238 6.74 -5.47 -6.38
C GLU A 238 6.81 -5.36 -4.85
N ILE A 239 5.88 -4.60 -4.27
CA ILE A 239 5.81 -4.32 -2.84
C ILE A 239 4.42 -4.71 -2.32
N ALA A 240 4.38 -5.40 -1.19
CA ALA A 240 3.15 -5.67 -0.46
C ALA A 240 3.13 -4.91 0.86
N PHE A 241 2.12 -4.07 1.06
CA PHE A 241 1.81 -3.51 2.39
C PHE A 241 0.97 -4.55 3.13
N VAL A 242 1.55 -5.11 4.19
CA VAL A 242 0.90 -6.15 5.00
C VAL A 242 0.17 -5.47 6.16
N ASN A 243 -1.15 -5.51 6.11
CA ASN A 243 -2.00 -4.90 7.12
C ASN A 243 -1.96 -5.68 8.45
N HIS A 244 -2.49 -5.06 9.48
CA HIS A 244 -2.45 -5.53 10.86
C HIS A 244 -3.01 -6.96 11.03
N ALA A 245 -2.16 -7.89 11.45
CA ALA A 245 -2.49 -9.30 11.55
C ALA A 245 -2.18 -9.90 12.94
N GLY A 246 -2.15 -9.10 14.00
CA GLY A 246 -1.94 -9.58 15.36
C GLY A 246 -0.47 -9.67 15.80
N GLY A 247 0.43 -8.94 15.15
CA GLY A 247 1.82 -8.83 15.55
C GLY A 247 2.82 -9.58 14.65
N VAL A 248 4.04 -9.79 15.15
CA VAL A 248 5.18 -10.26 14.36
C VAL A 248 4.99 -11.67 13.82
N LEU A 249 4.59 -12.62 14.68
CA LEU A 249 4.51 -14.03 14.29
C LEU A 249 3.47 -14.34 13.22
N PRO A 250 2.22 -13.79 13.26
CA PRO A 250 1.25 -13.97 12.19
C PRO A 250 1.74 -13.39 10.85
N VAL A 251 2.37 -12.20 10.88
CA VAL A 251 2.94 -11.58 9.68
C VAL A 251 4.08 -12.44 9.11
N ALA A 252 4.99 -12.93 9.94
CA ALA A 252 6.09 -13.78 9.49
C ALA A 252 5.60 -15.09 8.85
N ARG A 253 4.58 -15.73 9.44
CA ARG A 253 3.96 -16.94 8.88
C ARG A 253 3.31 -16.67 7.53
N PHE A 254 2.58 -15.56 7.41
CA PHE A 254 1.96 -15.16 6.15
C PHE A 254 3.00 -14.92 5.06
N ILE A 255 4.07 -14.19 5.35
CA ILE A 255 5.16 -13.93 4.40
C ILE A 255 5.84 -15.24 3.97
N ALA A 256 6.10 -16.16 4.90
CA ALA A 256 6.69 -17.46 4.59
C ALA A 256 5.80 -18.25 3.61
N GLU A 257 4.48 -18.24 3.79
CA GLU A 257 3.54 -18.90 2.89
C GLU A 257 3.50 -18.23 1.51
N VAL A 258 3.49 -16.90 1.44
CA VAL A 258 3.55 -16.18 0.15
C VAL A 258 4.83 -16.53 -0.61
N ARG A 259 5.99 -16.55 0.06
CA ARG A 259 7.28 -16.87 -0.57
C ARG A 259 7.30 -18.30 -1.11
N ARG A 260 6.77 -19.25 -0.33
CA ARG A 260 6.62 -20.64 -0.80
C ARG A 260 5.79 -20.72 -2.09
N LEU A 261 4.65 -20.02 -2.14
CA LEU A 261 3.80 -19.97 -3.33
C LEU A 261 4.44 -19.22 -4.50
N GLU A 262 5.24 -18.18 -4.25
CA GLU A 262 6.03 -17.50 -5.29
C GLU A 262 7.06 -18.42 -5.93
N GLU A 263 7.76 -19.25 -5.13
CA GLU A 263 8.71 -20.26 -5.60
C GLU A 263 8.00 -21.31 -6.47
N GLU A 264 6.89 -21.85 -6.01
CA GLU A 264 6.06 -22.81 -6.78
C GLU A 264 5.53 -22.20 -8.08
N ALA A 265 5.27 -20.89 -8.08
CA ALA A 265 4.81 -20.15 -9.25
C ALA A 265 5.94 -19.72 -10.20
N GLY A 266 7.22 -19.93 -9.83
CA GLY A 266 8.38 -19.49 -10.60
C GLY A 266 8.59 -17.97 -10.62
N LEU A 267 8.04 -17.25 -9.64
CA LEU A 267 8.19 -15.80 -9.49
C LEU A 267 9.40 -15.44 -8.62
N ARG A 268 9.91 -16.39 -7.84
CA ARG A 268 11.09 -16.29 -6.99
C ARG A 268 12.00 -17.49 -7.24
N GLU A 269 13.30 -17.28 -7.28
CA GLU A 269 14.27 -18.38 -7.28
C GLU A 269 14.35 -19.01 -5.88
N ALA A 270 14.33 -20.34 -5.81
CA ALA A 270 14.44 -21.06 -4.55
C ALA A 270 15.76 -20.72 -3.86
N GLY A 271 15.69 -20.27 -2.61
CA GLY A 271 16.87 -19.92 -1.80
C GLY A 271 17.49 -18.55 -2.14
N ALA A 272 16.88 -17.74 -3.00
CA ALA A 272 17.35 -16.37 -3.24
C ALA A 272 17.15 -15.51 -1.98
N GLY A 273 18.26 -15.12 -1.36
CA GLY A 273 18.30 -14.13 -0.28
C GLY A 273 17.83 -12.75 -0.79
N VAL A 274 17.74 -11.77 0.11
CA VAL A 274 17.39 -10.37 -0.21
C VAL A 274 18.55 -9.73 -1.01
N GLY A 275 18.69 -10.11 -2.26
CA GLY A 275 19.72 -9.61 -3.16
C GLY A 275 19.10 -9.12 -4.47
N VAL A 276 19.55 -7.96 -4.93
CA VAL A 276 19.03 -7.24 -6.10
C VAL A 276 19.39 -8.01 -7.37
N SER A 277 18.40 -8.64 -8.02
CA SER A 277 18.45 -8.98 -9.43
C SER A 277 17.20 -8.46 -10.13
N ALA A 278 17.35 -7.87 -11.29
CA ALA A 278 16.30 -7.20 -12.04
C ALA A 278 15.23 -8.13 -12.65
N ALA A 279 15.42 -9.47 -12.55
CA ALA A 279 14.46 -10.48 -12.98
C ALA A 279 14.54 -11.65 -11.99
N GLY A 280 13.47 -11.92 -11.24
CA GLY A 280 13.37 -13.05 -10.31
C GLY A 280 13.34 -12.70 -8.81
N VAL A 281 13.24 -11.45 -8.45
CA VAL A 281 13.03 -11.03 -7.06
C VAL A 281 11.53 -11.05 -6.78
N GLY A 282 11.08 -11.96 -5.90
CA GLY A 282 9.69 -11.98 -5.41
C GLY A 282 9.32 -10.70 -4.65
N LEU A 283 8.11 -10.66 -4.12
CA LEU A 283 7.60 -9.53 -3.34
C LEU A 283 8.53 -9.15 -2.18
N ARG A 284 8.61 -7.85 -1.96
CA ARG A 284 9.17 -7.24 -0.75
C ARG A 284 8.03 -6.67 0.09
N TYR A 285 8.21 -6.62 1.40
CA TYR A 285 7.10 -6.35 2.31
C TYR A 285 7.34 -5.08 3.13
N ILE A 286 6.28 -4.30 3.31
CA ILE A 286 6.19 -3.19 4.25
C ILE A 286 5.08 -3.53 5.24
N ALA A 287 5.39 -3.65 6.52
CA ALA A 287 4.39 -3.98 7.52
C ALA A 287 3.69 -2.73 8.03
N CYS A 288 2.35 -2.76 8.11
CA CYS A 288 1.58 -1.70 8.74
C CYS A 288 1.66 -1.83 10.26
N VAL A 289 2.08 -0.77 10.93
CA VAL A 289 2.23 -0.65 12.39
C VAL A 289 1.12 0.25 12.91
N PRO A 290 0.24 -0.22 13.81
CA PRO A 290 -0.81 0.61 14.36
C PRO A 290 -0.24 1.69 15.29
N VAL A 291 -0.56 2.94 15.02
CA VAL A 291 -0.14 4.07 15.85
C VAL A 291 -1.30 4.53 16.72
N VAL A 292 -1.16 4.38 18.03
CA VAL A 292 -2.13 4.77 19.04
C VAL A 292 -1.45 5.71 20.01
N ILE A 293 -1.88 6.97 20.05
CA ILE A 293 -1.30 8.02 20.91
C ILE A 293 -2.32 8.65 21.86
N ASP A 294 -3.57 8.30 21.68
CA ASP A 294 -4.69 8.75 22.50
C ASP A 294 -5.92 7.86 22.24
N ARG A 295 -7.05 8.17 22.93
CA ARG A 295 -8.30 7.44 22.74
C ARG A 295 -8.89 7.64 21.34
N GLY A 296 -8.73 8.83 20.75
CA GLY A 296 -9.25 9.14 19.42
C GLY A 296 -8.61 8.27 18.34
N SER A 297 -7.28 8.15 18.34
CA SER A 297 -6.56 7.27 17.43
C SER A 297 -6.89 5.78 17.66
N ALA A 298 -7.11 5.36 18.91
CA ALA A 298 -7.55 3.99 19.21
C ALA A 298 -8.96 3.69 18.67
N GLU A 299 -9.92 4.63 18.82
CA GLU A 299 -11.26 4.48 18.29
C GLU A 299 -11.28 4.45 16.76
N LEU A 300 -10.44 5.26 16.11
CA LEU A 300 -10.30 5.22 14.66
C LEU A 300 -9.84 3.83 14.17
N LEU A 301 -8.84 3.24 14.80
CA LEU A 301 -8.38 1.89 14.43
C LEU A 301 -9.45 0.82 14.55
N LYS A 302 -10.39 0.94 15.48
CA LYS A 302 -11.52 0.02 15.61
C LYS A 302 -12.50 0.07 14.43
N THR A 303 -12.46 1.14 13.64
CA THR A 303 -13.27 1.26 12.42
C THR A 303 -12.68 0.53 11.22
N PHE A 304 -11.45 0.04 11.32
CA PHE A 304 -10.79 -0.67 10.23
C PHE A 304 -11.31 -2.11 10.16
N THR A 305 -11.85 -2.49 9.04
CA THR A 305 -12.39 -3.82 8.80
C THR A 305 -11.29 -4.88 8.96
N THR A 306 -11.55 -5.91 9.74
CA THR A 306 -10.65 -7.05 9.99
C THR A 306 -9.22 -6.72 10.46
N LEU A 307 -9.06 -5.59 11.15
CA LEU A 307 -7.82 -5.25 11.82
C LEU A 307 -7.63 -6.13 13.07
N VAL A 308 -6.46 -6.76 13.19
CA VAL A 308 -6.05 -7.51 14.39
C VAL A 308 -4.83 -6.84 15.00
N LEU A 309 -4.97 -6.38 16.24
CA LEU A 309 -3.87 -5.82 17.02
C LEU A 309 -3.13 -6.93 17.81
N PRO A 310 -1.87 -6.73 18.18
CA PRO A 310 -1.22 -7.63 19.14
C PRO A 310 -1.97 -7.70 20.45
N ASP A 311 -1.95 -8.88 21.09
CA ASP A 311 -2.63 -9.10 22.37
C ASP A 311 -2.19 -8.08 23.43
N GLY A 312 -3.17 -7.45 24.09
CA GLY A 312 -2.93 -6.44 25.12
C GLY A 312 -2.36 -5.10 24.64
N TYR A 313 -2.20 -4.88 23.32
CA TYR A 313 -1.60 -3.67 22.76
C TYR A 313 -2.33 -2.40 23.20
N LEU A 314 -3.65 -2.36 23.06
CA LEU A 314 -4.46 -1.20 23.48
C LEU A 314 -4.50 -1.05 25.00
N ASP A 315 -4.62 -2.14 25.75
CA ASP A 315 -4.68 -2.11 27.22
C ASP A 315 -3.38 -1.56 27.80
N ARG A 316 -2.23 -1.97 27.26
CA ARG A 316 -0.92 -1.44 27.63
C ARG A 316 -0.85 0.07 27.40
N ILE A 317 -1.19 0.55 26.19
CA ILE A 317 -1.06 1.95 25.83
C ILE A 317 -2.05 2.83 26.60
N LEU A 318 -3.35 2.46 26.57
CA LEU A 318 -4.40 3.27 27.16
C LEU A 318 -4.42 3.19 28.70
N GLY A 319 -3.80 2.17 29.30
CA GLY A 319 -3.60 2.04 30.74
C GLY A 319 -2.35 2.74 31.26
N ALA A 320 -1.48 3.24 30.40
CA ALA A 320 -0.26 3.94 30.81
C ALA A 320 -0.56 5.31 31.40
N ARG A 321 0.34 5.77 32.30
CA ARG A 321 0.26 7.15 32.87
C ARG A 321 0.42 8.22 31.80
N ASP A 322 1.30 7.97 30.83
CA ASP A 322 1.52 8.82 29.65
C ASP A 322 1.21 7.99 28.40
N VAL A 323 -0.01 8.12 27.91
CA VAL A 323 -0.52 7.39 26.76
C VAL A 323 0.24 7.72 25.47
N TYR A 324 0.65 8.98 25.30
CA TYR A 324 1.40 9.44 24.15
C TYR A 324 2.80 8.80 24.08
N ALA A 325 3.54 8.89 25.19
CA ALA A 325 4.89 8.32 25.25
C ALA A 325 4.86 6.78 25.11
N GLU A 326 3.90 6.11 25.77
CA GLU A 326 3.74 4.65 25.66
C GLU A 326 3.32 4.21 24.26
N GLY A 327 2.46 4.97 23.60
CA GLY A 327 2.06 4.70 22.22
C GLY A 327 3.24 4.76 21.24
N ILE A 328 4.09 5.77 21.37
CA ILE A 328 5.34 5.87 20.59
C ILE A 328 6.26 4.67 20.89
N ALA A 329 6.48 4.34 22.16
CA ALA A 329 7.34 3.24 22.57
C ALA A 329 6.82 1.89 22.02
N ALA A 330 5.52 1.63 22.14
CA ALA A 330 4.89 0.41 21.64
C ALA A 330 4.98 0.28 20.11
N ALA A 331 4.81 1.39 19.38
CA ALA A 331 4.95 1.41 17.92
C ALA A 331 6.41 1.15 17.48
N ILE A 332 7.40 1.73 18.18
CA ILE A 332 8.83 1.46 17.93
C ILE A 332 9.16 -0.01 18.17
N GLU A 333 8.75 -0.56 19.31
CA GLU A 333 9.00 -1.96 19.68
C GLU A 333 8.39 -2.93 18.64
N LEU A 334 7.13 -2.71 18.26
CA LEU A 334 6.48 -3.54 17.24
C LEU A 334 7.16 -3.39 15.88
N SER A 335 7.54 -2.17 15.49
CA SER A 335 8.27 -1.91 14.24
C SER A 335 9.59 -2.68 14.19
N GLN A 336 10.38 -2.65 15.26
CA GLN A 336 11.67 -3.37 15.35
C GLN A 336 11.47 -4.88 15.18
N GLY A 337 10.45 -5.45 15.83
CA GLY A 337 10.10 -6.85 15.65
C GLY A 337 9.69 -7.22 14.23
N LEU A 338 8.89 -6.36 13.57
CA LEU A 338 8.47 -6.57 12.19
C LEU A 338 9.62 -6.40 11.19
N LEU A 339 10.49 -5.41 11.40
CA LEU A 339 11.68 -5.19 10.56
C LEU A 339 12.68 -6.35 10.59
N ALA A 340 12.66 -7.17 11.64
CA ALA A 340 13.47 -8.37 11.74
C ALA A 340 12.92 -9.56 10.91
N VAL A 341 11.71 -9.46 10.38
CA VAL A 341 11.12 -10.52 9.54
C VAL A 341 11.79 -10.53 8.16
N GLU A 342 12.15 -11.72 7.69
CA GLU A 342 12.83 -11.89 6.41
C GLU A 342 11.99 -11.37 5.23
N GLY A 343 12.60 -10.54 4.38
CA GLY A 343 11.92 -9.90 3.23
C GLY A 343 11.22 -8.58 3.58
N MET A 344 11.25 -8.17 4.84
CA MET A 344 10.73 -6.88 5.27
C MET A 344 11.69 -5.76 4.86
N VAL A 345 11.23 -4.84 4.04
CA VAL A 345 12.00 -3.70 3.54
C VAL A 345 11.59 -2.37 4.18
N GLY A 346 10.60 -2.40 5.07
CA GLY A 346 10.17 -1.21 5.79
C GLY A 346 8.93 -1.42 6.62
N VAL A 347 8.53 -0.35 7.30
CA VAL A 347 7.26 -0.27 8.02
C VAL A 347 6.44 0.91 7.53
N ASN A 348 5.13 0.80 7.59
CA ASN A 348 4.19 1.89 7.40
C ASN A 348 3.53 2.21 8.74
N LEU A 349 3.77 3.40 9.25
CA LEU A 349 3.14 3.90 10.47
C LEU A 349 1.69 4.25 10.14
N SER A 350 0.77 3.39 10.54
CA SER A 350 -0.61 3.37 10.07
C SER A 350 -1.60 3.80 11.15
N GLY A 351 -2.62 4.51 10.72
CA GLY A 351 -3.66 5.05 11.57
C GLY A 351 -4.02 6.48 11.19
N GLY A 352 -4.55 7.20 12.14
CA GLY A 352 -4.91 8.59 11.90
C GLY A 352 -5.29 9.33 13.17
N PRO A 353 -5.35 10.66 13.09
CA PRO A 353 -5.73 11.52 14.21
C PRO A 353 -7.24 11.59 14.40
N GLU A 354 -7.65 11.98 15.58
CA GLU A 354 -8.92 12.67 15.77
C GLU A 354 -8.89 14.02 15.03
N ARG A 355 -10.04 14.44 14.50
CA ARG A 355 -10.15 15.69 13.74
C ARG A 355 -9.64 16.90 14.56
N GLY A 356 -8.75 17.69 13.96
CA GLY A 356 -8.10 18.84 14.58
C GLY A 356 -6.82 18.50 15.33
N ARG A 357 -6.38 17.23 15.29
CA ARG A 357 -5.11 16.79 15.89
C ARG A 357 -4.11 16.26 14.86
N GLU A 358 -4.25 16.65 13.61
CA GLU A 358 -3.47 16.13 12.47
C GLU A 358 -1.96 16.38 12.67
N VAL A 359 -1.59 17.60 13.06
CA VAL A 359 -0.19 17.97 13.33
C VAL A 359 0.38 17.20 14.52
N PHE A 360 -0.39 17.08 15.59
CA PHE A 360 0.01 16.31 16.78
C PHE A 360 0.25 14.82 16.44
N PHE A 361 -0.57 14.25 15.57
CA PHE A 361 -0.37 12.89 15.09
C PHE A 361 0.87 12.80 14.18
N ALA A 362 1.08 13.78 13.30
CA ALA A 362 2.29 13.86 12.46
C ALA A 362 3.57 13.93 13.31
N GLU A 363 3.56 14.68 14.43
CA GLU A 363 4.68 14.72 15.37
C GLU A 363 4.97 13.36 16.02
N ALA A 364 3.93 12.58 16.33
CA ALA A 364 4.09 11.22 16.82
C ALA A 364 4.71 10.30 15.76
N LEU A 365 4.21 10.33 14.53
CA LEU A 365 4.77 9.56 13.40
C LEU A 365 6.25 9.88 13.20
N ALA A 366 6.59 11.17 13.22
CA ALA A 366 7.96 11.64 13.10
C ALA A 366 8.84 11.15 14.27
N SER A 367 8.31 11.20 15.52
CA SER A 367 9.03 10.74 16.72
C SER A 367 9.28 9.23 16.71
N ILE A 368 8.32 8.44 16.21
CA ILE A 368 8.49 6.99 16.00
C ILE A 368 9.59 6.74 14.96
N SER A 369 9.56 7.44 13.83
CA SER A 369 10.56 7.30 12.77
C SER A 369 11.97 7.63 13.27
N ASP A 370 12.13 8.73 14.03
CA ASP A 370 13.41 9.10 14.63
C ASP A 370 13.89 8.03 15.64
N GLY A 371 12.97 7.50 16.46
CA GLY A 371 13.27 6.44 17.42
C GLY A 371 13.70 5.11 16.79
N LEU A 372 13.31 4.85 15.56
CA LEU A 372 13.76 3.68 14.78
C LEU A 372 15.20 3.83 14.27
N GLY A 373 15.71 5.04 14.11
CA GLY A 373 17.10 5.31 13.72
C GLY A 373 17.50 4.87 12.31
N LEU A 374 16.57 4.48 11.46
CA LEU A 374 16.84 3.94 10.12
C LEU A 374 17.45 4.97 9.15
N ARG A 375 17.37 6.26 9.48
CA ARG A 375 17.80 7.38 8.63
C ARG A 375 19.14 8.01 9.03
N SER A 376 19.74 7.59 10.14
CA SER A 376 20.90 8.27 10.76
C SER A 376 22.24 8.15 10.00
N SER A 377 22.28 7.53 8.80
CA SER A 377 23.53 7.32 8.06
C SER A 377 23.90 8.42 7.05
N ARG A 378 23.12 9.49 6.90
CA ARG A 378 23.41 10.60 5.95
C ARG A 378 23.64 11.98 6.57
N ALA A 379 23.81 12.08 7.88
CA ALA A 379 24.22 13.32 8.53
C ALA A 379 25.75 13.32 8.69
N GLY A 380 26.48 13.70 7.64
CA GLY A 380 27.92 13.83 7.80
C GLY A 380 28.70 14.02 6.50
N THR A 381 28.54 15.12 5.83
CA THR A 381 29.66 15.91 5.29
C THR A 381 29.18 17.36 5.14
N PRO A 382 29.63 18.29 5.99
CA PRO A 382 29.61 19.71 5.63
C PRO A 382 30.82 19.94 4.70
N ASP A 383 30.57 20.47 3.50
CA ASP A 383 31.56 21.21 2.76
C ASP A 383 31.62 22.67 3.22
#